data_912212b126cff3086f3d5d2ee1138a6a
#
_entry.id   912212b126cff3086f3d5d2ee1138a6a
#
_cell.length_a   1.000
_cell.length_b   1.000
_cell.length_c   1.000
_cell.angle_alpha   90.00
_cell.angle_beta   90.00
_cell.angle_gamma   90.00
#
_symmetry.space_group_name_H-M   'P 1'
#
loop_
_entity.id
_entity.type
_entity.pdbx_description
1 polymer ?
#
loop_
_entity_poly.entity_id
_entity_poly.type
_entity_poly.pdbx_seq_one_letter_code
_entity_poly.pdbx_strand_id
1 'polypeptide(L)'
;ELGASGERDWKVLGVLSVADQLRALISTAEGSGVVCLGAGGRCPGEAQQLFPMDLEVQAINIRTGCLTVIQSGQSQRVCIT
;
A
#
# COMPACT_ATOMS: atom_id res chain seq x y z
N GLU A 1 -15.26 11.01 8.78
CA GLU A 1 -14.85 10.94 8.52
C GLU A 1 -14.73 10.87 8.69
N LEU A 2 -14.64 10.85 8.92
CA LEU A 2 -14.17 10.78 8.90
C LEU A 2 -13.84 10.50 8.95
N GLY A 3 -13.68 10.30 9.24
CA GLY A 3 -13.07 10.01 9.12
C GLY A 3 -12.62 9.75 9.13
N ALA A 4 -12.84 10.18 9.72
CA ALA A 4 -11.66 9.94 9.36
C ALA A 4 -11.15 9.04 8.60
N SER A 5 -11.28 8.24 8.62
CA SER A 5 -10.79 7.27 7.75
C SER A 5 -10.81 7.64 6.31
N GLY A 6 -11.60 8.49 5.89
CA GLY A 6 -11.65 8.86 4.50
C GLY A 6 -10.53 9.75 4.03
N GLU A 7 -9.62 10.07 4.92
CA GLU A 7 -8.54 10.99 4.58
C GLU A 7 -7.47 10.38 3.72
N ARG A 8 -7.49 9.08 3.54
CA ARG A 8 -6.51 8.46 2.66
C ARG A 8 -6.73 8.90 1.22
N ASP A 9 -5.64 9.25 0.55
CA ASP A 9 -5.68 9.59 -0.86
C ASP A 9 -5.52 8.37 -1.76
N TRP A 10 -5.59 7.19 -1.19
CA TRP A 10 -5.36 5.95 -1.93
C TRP A 10 -6.21 4.84 -1.34
N LYS A 11 -6.43 3.81 -2.14
CA LYS A 11 -7.16 2.65 -1.69
C LYS A 11 -6.58 1.39 -2.29
N VAL A 12 -6.87 0.26 -1.66
CA VAL A 12 -6.36 -1.04 -2.07
C VAL A 12 -7.37 -1.65 -3.03
N LEU A 13 -6.92 -1.97 -4.24
CA LEU A 13 -7.74 -2.63 -5.24
C LEU A 13 -7.58 -4.14 -5.17
N GLY A 14 -6.41 -4.62 -4.78
CA GLY A 14 -6.16 -6.04 -4.68
C GLY A 14 -4.79 -6.32 -4.11
N VAL A 15 -4.54 -7.57 -3.79
CA VAL A 15 -3.22 -8.01 -3.34
C VAL A 15 -2.88 -9.27 -4.11
N LEU A 16 -1.60 -9.48 -4.35
CA LEU A 16 -1.15 -10.61 -5.13
C LEU A 16 0.25 -11.04 -4.70
N SER A 17 0.63 -12.23 -5.13
CA SER A 17 1.97 -12.75 -4.89
C SER A 17 2.60 -13.09 -6.22
N VAL A 18 3.78 -12.56 -6.49
CA VAL A 18 4.50 -12.80 -7.73
C VAL A 18 5.92 -13.21 -7.37
N ALA A 19 6.33 -14.41 -7.77
CA ALA A 19 7.69 -14.90 -7.54
C ALA A 19 8.11 -14.73 -6.09
N ASP A 20 7.25 -15.16 -5.17
CA ASP A 20 7.49 -15.08 -3.73
C ASP A 20 7.52 -13.68 -3.17
N GLN A 21 7.11 -12.69 -3.96
CA GLN A 21 7.00 -11.33 -3.49
C GLN A 21 5.54 -10.94 -3.35
N LEU A 22 5.20 -10.37 -2.21
CA LEU A 22 3.86 -9.88 -1.98
C LEU A 22 3.74 -8.47 -2.53
N ARG A 23 2.66 -8.22 -3.25
CA ARG A 23 2.41 -6.92 -3.86
C ARG A 23 0.96 -6.52 -3.63
N ALA A 24 0.72 -5.23 -3.63
CA ALA A 24 -0.64 -4.71 -3.52
C ALA A 24 -0.91 -3.77 -4.68
N LEU A 25 -2.11 -3.88 -5.22
CA LEU A 25 -2.56 -2.99 -6.28
C LEU A 25 -3.28 -1.81 -5.62
N ILE A 26 -2.80 -0.62 -5.91
CA ILE A 26 -3.22 0.60 -5.22
C ILE A 26 -3.74 1.59 -6.24
N SER A 27 -4.80 2.30 -5.89
CA SER A 27 -5.31 3.41 -6.68
C SER A 27 -5.06 4.70 -5.90
N THR A 28 -4.44 5.67 -6.55
CA THR A 28 -4.18 6.98 -5.97
C THR A 28 -4.79 8.06 -6.85
N ALA A 29 -4.72 9.29 -6.37
CA ALA A 29 -5.22 10.43 -7.14
C ALA A 29 -4.46 10.61 -8.46
N GLU A 30 -3.23 10.14 -8.53
CA GLU A 30 -2.41 10.28 -9.72
C GLU A 30 -2.42 9.07 -10.63
N GLY A 31 -3.18 8.03 -10.26
CA GLY A 31 -3.26 6.82 -11.03
C GLY A 31 -3.14 5.60 -10.16
N SER A 32 -3.09 4.44 -10.79
CA SER A 32 -2.98 3.18 -10.07
C SER A 32 -1.64 2.54 -10.37
N GLY A 33 -1.23 1.64 -9.48
CA GLY A 33 0.03 0.94 -9.66
C GLY A 33 0.19 -0.11 -8.59
N VAL A 34 1.38 -0.69 -8.52
CA VAL A 34 1.68 -1.79 -7.63
C VAL A 34 2.70 -1.31 -6.60
N VAL A 35 2.47 -1.68 -5.34
CA VAL A 35 3.41 -1.40 -4.27
C VAL A 35 3.91 -2.70 -3.67
N CYS A 36 5.13 -2.66 -3.15
CA CYS A 36 5.77 -3.78 -2.50
C CYS A 36 6.10 -3.39 -1.07
N LEU A 37 6.65 -4.34 -0.32
CA LEU A 37 7.06 -4.07 1.05
C LEU A 37 8.22 -3.09 1.06
N GLY A 38 8.25 -2.21 2.05
CA GLY A 38 9.36 -1.31 2.26
C GLY A 38 8.97 0.15 2.21
N ALA A 39 9.95 1.01 2.34
CA ALA A 39 9.74 2.45 2.38
C ALA A 39 9.22 2.94 1.04
N GLY A 40 8.15 3.74 1.08
CA GLY A 40 7.53 4.26 -0.12
C GLY A 40 6.82 3.23 -0.95
N GLY A 41 6.81 1.97 -0.53
CA GLY A 41 6.15 0.90 -1.27
C GLY A 41 6.79 0.59 -2.61
N ARG A 42 8.05 0.97 -2.80
CA ARG A 42 8.73 0.76 -4.08
C ARG A 42 9.03 -0.70 -4.31
N CYS A 43 8.75 -1.14 -5.52
CA CYS A 43 9.09 -2.49 -5.93
C CYS A 43 10.48 -2.49 -6.56
N PRO A 44 11.27 -3.57 -6.36
CA PRO A 44 12.57 -3.65 -7.00
C PRO A 44 12.43 -3.54 -8.52
N GLY A 45 13.26 -2.70 -9.11
CA GLY A 45 13.23 -2.50 -10.54
C GLY A 45 12.18 -1.54 -11.06
N GLU A 46 11.32 -1.04 -10.19
CA GLU A 46 10.28 -0.10 -10.59
C GLU A 46 10.74 1.32 -10.33
N ALA A 47 10.52 2.19 -11.30
CA ALA A 47 10.83 3.60 -11.12
C ALA A 47 9.69 4.36 -10.45
N GLN A 48 8.48 3.84 -10.55
CA GLN A 48 7.31 4.54 -10.04
C GLN A 48 7.23 4.43 -8.54
N GLN A 49 6.93 5.53 -7.89
CA GLN A 49 6.75 5.57 -6.45
C GLN A 49 5.38 6.17 -6.16
N LEU A 50 4.49 5.37 -5.61
CA LEU A 50 3.12 5.79 -5.35
C LEU A 50 2.95 6.40 -3.97
N PHE A 51 3.77 6.00 -3.02
CA PHE A 51 3.68 6.48 -1.65
C PHE A 51 4.87 7.38 -1.34
N PRO A 52 4.71 8.32 -0.41
CA PRO A 52 5.87 9.09 0.07
C PRO A 52 6.83 8.17 0.81
N MET A 53 8.10 8.57 0.85
CA MET A 53 9.13 7.73 1.46
C MET A 53 8.94 7.54 2.95
N ASP A 54 8.24 8.45 3.62
CA ASP A 54 7.98 8.30 5.04
C ASP A 54 6.84 7.34 5.34
N LEU A 55 6.16 6.83 4.32
CA LEU A 55 5.14 5.81 4.46
C LEU A 55 5.77 4.48 4.07
N GLU A 56 5.81 3.55 5.00
CA GLU A 56 6.41 2.25 4.78
C GLU A 56 5.33 1.18 4.72
N VAL A 57 5.37 0.34 3.69
CA VAL A 57 4.49 -0.83 3.60
C VAL A 57 5.13 -1.92 4.43
N GLN A 58 4.53 -2.23 5.56
CA GLN A 58 5.11 -3.15 6.53
C GLN A 58 4.71 -4.59 6.26
N ALA A 59 3.47 -4.82 5.84
CA ALA A 59 2.98 -6.17 5.61
C ALA A 59 1.89 -6.16 4.56
N ILE A 60 1.82 -7.22 3.78
CA ILE A 60 0.75 -7.43 2.82
C ILE A 60 0.20 -8.83 3.07
N ASN A 61 -1.10 -8.93 3.31
CA ASN A 61 -1.75 -10.19 3.63
C ASN A 61 -2.70 -10.57 2.51
N ILE A 62 -2.33 -11.61 1.74
CA ILE A 62 -3.14 -11.99 0.60
C ILE A 62 -4.40 -12.74 1.00
N ARG A 63 -4.45 -13.29 2.21
CA ARG A 63 -5.64 -14.00 2.66
C ARG A 63 -6.77 -13.06 3.00
N THR A 64 -6.45 -11.93 3.61
CA THR A 64 -7.47 -10.97 4.02
C THR A 64 -7.64 -9.85 3.04
N GLY A 65 -6.70 -9.70 2.10
CA GLY A 65 -6.73 -8.58 1.17
C GLY A 65 -6.39 -7.27 1.83
N CYS A 66 -5.55 -7.30 2.86
CA CYS A 66 -5.21 -6.13 3.63
C CYS A 66 -3.72 -5.87 3.58
N LEU A 67 -3.34 -4.62 3.76
CA LEU A 67 -1.93 -4.29 3.96
C LEU A 67 -1.79 -3.39 5.16
N THR A 68 -0.62 -3.44 5.77
CA THR A 68 -0.30 -2.64 6.93
C THR A 68 0.78 -1.65 6.54
N VAL A 69 0.53 -0.39 6.82
CA VAL A 69 1.49 0.68 6.53
C VAL A 69 1.80 1.42 7.81
N ILE A 70 2.99 2.01 7.86
CA ILE A 70 3.41 2.83 8.97
C ILE A 70 3.81 4.19 8.41
N GLN A 71 3.29 5.24 9.03
CA GLN A 71 3.66 6.60 8.67
C GLN A 71 3.70 7.43 9.95
N SER A 72 4.82 8.12 10.15
CA SER A 72 5.00 8.98 11.34
C SER A 72 4.81 8.22 12.65
N GLY A 73 5.28 6.99 12.68
CA GLY A 73 5.18 6.15 13.86
C GLY A 73 3.83 5.53 14.11
N GLN A 74 2.88 5.73 13.22
CA GLN A 74 1.54 5.17 13.37
C GLN A 74 1.29 4.12 12.31
N SER A 75 0.79 2.97 12.75
CA SER A 75 0.46 1.90 11.83
C SER A 75 -1.02 1.94 11.51
N GLN A 76 -1.34 1.54 10.28
CA GLN A 76 -2.72 1.52 9.80
C GLN A 76 -2.89 0.32 8.90
N ARG A 77 -4.00 -0.39 9.08
CA ARG A 77 -4.35 -1.52 8.22
C ARG A 77 -5.43 -1.08 7.23
N VAL A 78 -5.17 -1.33 5.97
CA VAL A 78 -6.07 -0.94 4.90
C VAL A 78 -6.38 -2.16 4.07
N CYS A 79 -7.65 -2.43 3.86
CA CYS A 79 -8.08 -3.62 3.15
C CYS A 79 -8.78 -3.26 1.84
N ILE A 80 -8.93 -4.27 0.99
CA ILE A 80 -9.67 -4.11 -0.26
C ILE A 80 -11.08 -3.66 0.07
N THR A 81 -11.53 -2.62 -0.61
CA THR A 81 -12.89 -2.09 -0.42
C THR A 81 -13.83 -2.54 -1.52
#